data_08c8010e1546e0d514195c352f745255
#
_entry.id   08c8010e1546e0d514195c352f745255
#
_cell.length_a   1.000
_cell.length_b   1.000
_cell.length_c   1.000
_cell.angle_alpha   90.00
_cell.angle_beta   90.00
_cell.angle_gamma   90.00
#
_symmetry.space_group_name_H-M   'P 1'
#
loop_
_entity.id
_entity.type
_entity.pdbx_description
1 polymer ?
#
loop_
_entity_poly.entity_id
_entity_poly.type
_entity_poly.pdbx_seq_one_letter_code
_entity_poly.pdbx_strand_id
1 'polypeptide(L)'
;NKHVIAEFVALGEGEGEVLIEGEYPTETLLLPGDVPLELVRIPAGSFQMGSPDTERGRSDYEGPLHPVTIDYDFYMGKYEVTQAQWLAVMGSSPGGYTWDYGQGDTYPAYYVSWDDAQAFITALNTYISNTGQGPATVRLPSESEWEYACRAGTQTRFYFGDSLSVGDECEDDGTRSQYMWYCGNNDPYGSKPVGGKLPNAPGLHDMSGNLLEWCEDDWHGSYTGAPSNGSAWIDAPRGSGRVSRGGSCYYFAQNCRSASRDFFWPDGRYDGVGFRLVR
;
A
#
# COMPACT_ATOMS: atom_id res chain seq x y z
N ASN A 1 -0.47 12.70 27.44
CA ASN A 1 -0.27 12.06 26.13
C ASN A 1 -1.19 12.77 25.15
N LYS A 2 -0.64 13.69 24.37
CA LYS A 2 -1.35 14.33 23.26
C LYS A 2 -0.93 13.59 22.02
N HIS A 3 -1.83 12.79 21.45
CA HIS A 3 -1.71 12.35 20.07
C HIS A 3 -1.86 13.60 19.20
N VAL A 4 -0.83 13.92 18.42
CA VAL A 4 -0.94 14.94 17.38
C VAL A 4 -1.62 14.24 16.21
N ILE A 5 -2.88 14.57 15.99
CA ILE A 5 -3.66 14.12 14.85
C ILE A 5 -3.33 15.08 13.71
N ALA A 6 -2.86 14.55 12.58
CA ALA A 6 -2.62 15.34 11.40
C ALA A 6 -3.96 15.76 10.77
N GLU A 7 -4.16 17.06 10.59
CA GLU A 7 -5.30 17.61 9.85
C GLU A 7 -5.08 17.38 8.34
N PHE A 8 -5.99 16.65 7.71
CA PHE A 8 -6.16 16.76 6.27
C PHE A 8 -6.81 18.10 5.95
N VAL A 9 -6.08 18.99 5.30
CA VAL A 9 -6.64 20.28 4.86
C VAL A 9 -7.43 20.06 3.58
N ALA A 10 -8.75 19.99 3.70
CA ALA A 10 -9.65 20.02 2.56
C ALA A 10 -9.72 21.45 2.00
N LEU A 11 -9.37 21.62 0.73
CA LEU A 11 -9.59 22.86 -0.02
C LEU A 11 -10.82 22.65 -0.92
N GLY A 12 -11.96 23.26 -0.55
CA GLY A 12 -13.12 23.37 -1.44
C GLY A 12 -14.46 23.38 -0.72
N GLU A 13 -15.23 24.47 -0.92
CA GLU A 13 -16.60 24.61 -0.45
C GLU A 13 -17.55 23.73 -1.32
N GLY A 14 -18.06 22.68 -0.72
CA GLY A 14 -19.21 21.91 -1.16
C GLY A 14 -19.81 21.26 0.07
N GLU A 15 -21.13 21.10 0.16
CA GLU A 15 -21.81 20.51 1.32
C GLU A 15 -21.23 19.10 1.59
N GLY A 16 -20.07 19.09 2.25
CA GLY A 16 -19.35 17.89 2.63
C GLY A 16 -19.88 17.41 3.98
N GLU A 17 -20.17 16.14 4.04
CA GLU A 17 -20.30 15.41 5.31
C GLU A 17 -19.15 15.81 6.23
N VAL A 18 -19.47 16.43 7.37
CA VAL A 18 -18.48 16.76 8.39
C VAL A 18 -17.99 15.44 8.95
N LEU A 19 -16.84 14.97 8.46
CA LEU A 19 -16.18 13.80 9.03
C LEU A 19 -15.83 14.15 10.49
N ILE A 20 -16.42 13.43 11.43
CA ILE A 20 -16.02 13.50 12.83
C ILE A 20 -14.57 13.02 12.88
N GLU A 21 -13.71 13.79 13.53
CA GLU A 21 -12.29 13.50 13.71
C GLU A 21 -12.12 12.03 14.14
N GLY A 22 -11.54 11.21 13.26
CA GLY A 22 -11.26 9.79 13.51
C GLY A 22 -12.17 8.74 12.86
N GLU A 23 -13.23 9.11 12.11
CA GLU A 23 -14.04 8.14 11.36
C GLU A 23 -13.82 8.26 9.85
N TYR A 24 -13.05 7.33 9.30
CA TYR A 24 -12.94 7.13 7.86
C TYR A 24 -14.00 6.09 7.43
N PRO A 25 -14.96 6.46 6.57
CA PRO A 25 -15.96 5.51 6.08
C PRO A 25 -15.32 4.29 5.43
N THR A 26 -15.88 3.14 5.72
CA THR A 26 -15.46 1.87 5.13
C THR A 26 -16.54 1.33 4.20
N GLU A 27 -16.11 0.66 3.13
CA GLU A 27 -16.97 -0.10 2.22
C GLU A 27 -16.52 -1.55 2.22
N THR A 28 -17.45 -2.48 2.08
CA THR A 28 -17.13 -3.90 1.95
C THR A 28 -17.67 -4.42 0.63
N LEU A 29 -16.78 -4.93 -0.21
CA LEU A 29 -17.15 -5.74 -1.36
C LEU A 29 -17.16 -7.22 -0.95
N LEU A 30 -18.16 -7.96 -1.42
CA LEU A 30 -18.22 -9.40 -1.22
C LEU A 30 -17.69 -10.11 -2.46
N LEU A 31 -16.57 -10.80 -2.32
CA LEU A 31 -15.96 -11.63 -3.34
C LEU A 31 -16.71 -12.98 -3.47
N PRO A 32 -16.41 -13.82 -4.47
CA PRO A 32 -17.00 -15.15 -4.57
C PRO A 32 -16.93 -15.93 -3.25
N GLY A 33 -18.05 -16.52 -2.85
CA GLY A 33 -18.16 -17.24 -1.56
C GLY A 33 -18.33 -16.32 -0.34
N ASP A 34 -18.78 -15.08 -0.58
CA ASP A 34 -19.01 -14.06 0.47
C ASP A 34 -17.75 -13.67 1.25
N VAL A 35 -16.57 -13.83 0.65
CA VAL A 35 -15.30 -13.41 1.25
C VAL A 35 -15.22 -11.88 1.23
N PRO A 36 -15.09 -11.21 2.40
CA PRO A 36 -15.11 -9.75 2.45
C PRO A 36 -13.80 -9.13 1.96
N LEU A 37 -13.89 -8.03 1.23
CA LEU A 37 -12.82 -7.10 0.92
C LEU A 37 -13.20 -5.73 1.50
N GLU A 38 -12.55 -5.35 2.60
CA GLU A 38 -12.77 -4.07 3.26
C GLU A 38 -11.93 -2.97 2.62
N LEU A 39 -12.58 -1.86 2.29
CA LEU A 39 -11.98 -0.68 1.70
C LEU A 39 -12.22 0.52 2.61
N VAL A 40 -11.21 1.37 2.78
CA VAL A 40 -11.28 2.59 3.59
C VAL A 40 -11.26 3.80 2.67
N ARG A 41 -12.17 4.75 2.88
CA ARG A 41 -12.21 6.01 2.12
C ARG A 41 -11.00 6.87 2.47
N ILE A 42 -10.29 7.30 1.46
CA ILE A 42 -9.18 8.25 1.53
C ILE A 42 -9.67 9.56 0.89
N PRO A 43 -9.76 10.65 1.66
CA PRO A 43 -10.26 11.92 1.13
C PRO A 43 -9.28 12.57 0.18
N ALA A 44 -9.80 13.39 -0.74
CA ALA A 44 -9.01 14.27 -1.58
C ALA A 44 -8.07 15.15 -0.75
N GLY A 45 -6.91 15.50 -1.29
CA GLY A 45 -5.96 16.37 -0.61
C GLY A 45 -4.62 16.49 -1.34
N SER A 46 -3.68 17.14 -0.68
CA SER A 46 -2.34 17.39 -1.23
C SER A 46 -1.26 16.98 -0.23
N PHE A 47 -0.12 16.52 -0.74
CA PHE A 47 1.03 16.16 0.08
C PHE A 47 2.34 16.40 -0.67
N GLN A 48 3.45 16.28 0.06
CA GLN A 48 4.79 16.25 -0.55
C GLN A 48 5.20 14.79 -0.74
N MET A 49 5.34 14.36 -1.98
CA MET A 49 5.76 13.01 -2.35
C MET A 49 7.27 12.91 -2.42
N GLY A 50 7.80 11.79 -1.93
CA GLY A 50 9.23 11.52 -1.87
C GLY A 50 9.84 11.83 -0.51
N SER A 51 11.16 11.95 -0.45
CA SER A 51 11.89 12.23 0.78
C SER A 51 12.83 13.44 0.62
N PRO A 52 13.01 14.25 1.67
CA PRO A 52 14.00 15.33 1.66
C PRO A 52 15.43 14.75 1.64
N ASP A 53 16.38 15.48 1.06
CA ASP A 53 17.78 15.04 0.93
C ASP A 53 18.46 14.69 2.27
N THR A 54 17.91 15.17 3.37
CA THR A 54 18.40 14.93 4.73
C THR A 54 17.77 13.69 5.39
N GLU A 55 16.81 13.03 4.73
CA GLU A 55 16.13 11.88 5.33
C GLU A 55 17.08 10.69 5.44
N ARG A 56 17.22 10.16 6.65
CA ARG A 56 18.08 9.00 6.89
C ARG A 56 17.54 7.74 6.20
N GLY A 57 18.41 7.02 5.50
CA GLY A 57 18.06 5.81 4.75
C GLY A 57 17.42 6.09 3.39
N ARG A 58 17.42 7.36 2.94
CA ARG A 58 16.94 7.78 1.63
C ARG A 58 17.79 7.21 0.50
N SER A 59 17.14 6.91 -0.61
CA SER A 59 17.77 6.62 -1.91
C SER A 59 17.54 7.77 -2.89
N ASP A 60 18.48 7.97 -3.84
CA ASP A 60 18.41 9.10 -4.79
C ASP A 60 17.15 9.10 -5.66
N TYR A 61 16.61 7.93 -5.94
CA TYR A 61 15.38 7.78 -6.72
C TYR A 61 14.09 8.14 -5.97
N GLU A 62 14.15 8.50 -4.68
CA GLU A 62 13.03 9.05 -3.90
C GLU A 62 12.86 10.57 -4.07
N GLY A 63 13.59 11.16 -4.98
CA GLY A 63 13.58 12.60 -5.23
C GLY A 63 13.40 12.98 -6.69
N PRO A 64 13.22 14.29 -6.96
CA PRO A 64 13.07 15.37 -5.99
C PRO A 64 11.75 15.29 -5.18
N LEU A 65 11.77 15.79 -3.94
CA LEU A 65 10.53 16.03 -3.18
C LEU A 65 9.65 17.00 -3.97
N HIS A 66 8.39 16.65 -4.18
CA HIS A 66 7.49 17.44 -5.02
C HIS A 66 6.03 17.38 -4.54
N PRO A 67 5.24 18.44 -4.81
CA PRO A 67 3.84 18.46 -4.42
C PRO A 67 3.00 17.59 -5.35
N VAL A 68 2.07 16.83 -4.77
CA VAL A 68 1.04 16.08 -5.48
C VAL A 68 -0.32 16.47 -4.90
N THR A 69 -1.31 16.70 -5.78
CA THR A 69 -2.69 16.95 -5.40
C THR A 69 -3.59 15.85 -5.97
N ILE A 70 -4.25 15.13 -5.10
CA ILE A 70 -5.29 14.16 -5.44
C ILE A 70 -6.63 14.88 -5.23
N ASP A 71 -7.30 15.25 -6.30
CA ASP A 71 -8.50 16.09 -6.28
C ASP A 71 -9.82 15.28 -6.23
N TYR A 72 -9.71 13.99 -5.93
CA TYR A 72 -10.82 13.05 -5.80
C TYR A 72 -10.66 12.18 -4.55
N ASP A 73 -11.79 11.76 -3.99
CA ASP A 73 -11.80 10.70 -2.98
C ASP A 73 -11.65 9.35 -3.65
N PHE A 74 -10.97 8.43 -2.98
CA PHE A 74 -10.87 7.04 -3.41
C PHE A 74 -10.97 6.10 -2.21
N TYR A 75 -11.21 4.83 -2.47
CA TYR A 75 -11.20 3.81 -1.44
C TYR A 75 -9.98 2.92 -1.61
N MET A 76 -9.28 2.63 -0.52
CA MET A 76 -8.10 1.76 -0.53
C MET A 76 -8.33 0.53 0.34
N GLY A 77 -7.86 -0.64 -0.11
CA GLY A 77 -7.89 -1.87 0.67
C GLY A 77 -7.31 -1.66 2.06
N LYS A 78 -8.10 -1.97 3.09
CA LYS A 78 -7.69 -1.85 4.50
C LYS A 78 -6.44 -2.67 4.78
N TYR A 79 -6.29 -3.76 4.05
CA TYR A 79 -5.20 -4.73 4.12
C TYR A 79 -4.66 -5.01 2.71
N GLU A 80 -3.52 -5.66 2.65
CA GLU A 80 -3.07 -6.38 1.45
C GLU A 80 -4.12 -7.43 1.06
N VAL A 81 -4.25 -7.75 -0.22
CA VAL A 81 -5.13 -8.83 -0.69
C VAL A 81 -4.70 -10.14 -0.02
N THR A 82 -5.65 -10.81 0.65
CA THR A 82 -5.36 -12.04 1.39
C THR A 82 -5.40 -13.29 0.50
N GLN A 83 -4.82 -14.39 1.00
CA GLN A 83 -4.86 -15.68 0.32
C GLN A 83 -6.30 -16.18 0.15
N ALA A 84 -7.19 -15.97 1.14
CA ALA A 84 -8.60 -16.29 0.99
C ALA A 84 -9.26 -15.48 -0.13
N GLN A 85 -9.01 -14.17 -0.21
CA GLN A 85 -9.52 -13.31 -1.26
C GLN A 85 -8.98 -13.71 -2.64
N TRP A 86 -7.67 -13.99 -2.72
CA TRP A 86 -7.05 -14.47 -3.95
C TRP A 86 -7.70 -15.79 -4.44
N LEU A 87 -7.81 -16.78 -3.55
CA LEU A 87 -8.39 -18.08 -3.89
C LEU A 87 -9.87 -17.98 -4.27
N ALA A 88 -10.63 -17.08 -3.62
CA ALA A 88 -12.04 -16.85 -3.95
C ALA A 88 -12.22 -16.37 -5.40
N VAL A 89 -11.31 -15.53 -5.89
CA VAL A 89 -11.39 -14.95 -7.26
C VAL A 89 -10.72 -15.85 -8.29
N MET A 90 -9.52 -16.38 -7.98
CA MET A 90 -8.66 -17.08 -8.94
C MET A 90 -8.78 -18.61 -8.88
N GLY A 91 -9.28 -19.17 -7.78
CA GLY A 91 -9.48 -20.59 -7.58
C GLY A 91 -8.21 -21.41 -7.29
N SER A 92 -7.02 -20.82 -7.49
CA SER A 92 -5.73 -21.49 -7.22
C SER A 92 -4.68 -20.44 -6.84
N SER A 93 -3.62 -20.87 -6.15
CA SER A 93 -2.51 -19.99 -5.77
C SER A 93 -1.73 -19.49 -7.01
N PRO A 94 -1.05 -18.32 -6.89
CA PRO A 94 -0.28 -17.74 -7.98
C PRO A 94 0.77 -18.72 -8.51
N GLY A 95 0.75 -19.01 -9.81
CA GLY A 95 1.67 -19.95 -10.43
C GLY A 95 1.69 -21.38 -9.83
N GLY A 96 0.68 -21.74 -9.00
CA GLY A 96 0.65 -23.01 -8.27
C GLY A 96 1.56 -23.07 -7.05
N TYR A 97 2.02 -21.91 -6.54
CA TYR A 97 2.92 -21.80 -5.39
C TYR A 97 2.23 -22.21 -4.07
N THR A 98 2.97 -22.82 -3.15
CA THR A 98 2.42 -23.42 -1.92
C THR A 98 2.34 -22.46 -0.73
N TRP A 99 2.81 -21.21 -0.85
CA TRP A 99 2.88 -20.23 0.24
C TRP A 99 3.62 -20.73 1.50
N ASP A 100 4.83 -21.26 1.31
CA ASP A 100 5.62 -21.90 2.37
C ASP A 100 6.07 -20.93 3.47
N TYR A 101 6.04 -19.61 3.19
CA TYR A 101 6.48 -18.54 4.10
C TYR A 101 5.30 -17.73 4.67
N GLY A 102 4.28 -18.40 5.16
CA GLY A 102 3.07 -17.84 5.73
C GLY A 102 1.82 -18.24 4.95
N GLN A 103 1.03 -19.15 5.52
CA GLN A 103 -0.15 -19.74 4.90
C GLN A 103 -1.38 -19.62 5.78
N GLY A 104 -2.51 -19.25 5.19
CA GLY A 104 -3.83 -19.20 5.83
C GLY A 104 -4.70 -18.07 5.28
N ASP A 105 -5.98 -18.12 5.57
CA ASP A 105 -7.00 -17.23 5.02
C ASP A 105 -6.70 -15.74 5.23
N THR A 106 -6.11 -15.41 6.38
CA THR A 106 -5.78 -14.04 6.77
C THR A 106 -4.34 -13.62 6.41
N TYR A 107 -3.55 -14.50 5.82
CA TYR A 107 -2.22 -14.13 5.32
C TYR A 107 -2.35 -13.41 3.98
N PRO A 108 -1.46 -12.45 3.68
CA PRO A 108 -1.47 -11.79 2.40
C PRO A 108 -1.10 -12.76 1.26
N ALA A 109 -1.66 -12.56 0.09
CA ALA A 109 -1.28 -13.28 -1.12
C ALA A 109 0.06 -12.74 -1.62
N TYR A 110 1.08 -13.56 -1.59
CA TYR A 110 2.41 -13.24 -2.11
C TYR A 110 2.82 -14.20 -3.22
N TYR A 111 4.00 -14.01 -3.77
CA TYR A 111 4.45 -14.69 -4.99
C TYR A 111 3.54 -14.36 -6.19
N VAL A 112 3.00 -13.14 -6.18
CA VAL A 112 2.12 -12.59 -7.20
C VAL A 112 2.94 -11.66 -8.09
N SER A 113 2.97 -11.93 -9.40
CA SER A 113 3.53 -10.98 -10.36
C SER A 113 2.56 -9.80 -10.58
N TRP A 114 3.05 -8.70 -11.15
CA TRP A 114 2.19 -7.60 -11.54
C TRP A 114 1.12 -8.05 -12.56
N ASP A 115 1.50 -8.90 -13.50
CA ASP A 115 0.58 -9.48 -14.49
C ASP A 115 -0.49 -10.38 -13.82
N ASP A 116 -0.13 -11.14 -12.78
CA ASP A 116 -1.09 -11.92 -12.00
C ASP A 116 -2.08 -11.00 -11.26
N ALA A 117 -1.59 -9.88 -10.69
CA ALA A 117 -2.44 -8.89 -10.03
C ALA A 117 -3.44 -8.24 -11.01
N GLN A 118 -3.01 -7.94 -12.24
CA GLN A 118 -3.91 -7.44 -13.30
C GLN A 118 -4.96 -8.48 -13.72
N ALA A 119 -4.56 -9.77 -13.77
CA ALA A 119 -5.51 -10.85 -14.05
C ALA A 119 -6.55 -10.99 -12.93
N PHE A 120 -6.12 -10.92 -11.66
CA PHE A 120 -7.01 -10.89 -10.50
C PHE A 120 -8.00 -9.72 -10.58
N ILE A 121 -7.51 -8.51 -10.84
CA ILE A 121 -8.32 -7.28 -10.97
C ILE A 121 -9.36 -7.44 -12.08
N THR A 122 -8.96 -7.98 -13.22
CA THR A 122 -9.88 -8.23 -14.36
C THR A 122 -11.00 -9.20 -13.98
N ALA A 123 -10.66 -10.31 -13.32
CA ALA A 123 -11.62 -11.30 -12.84
C ALA A 123 -12.57 -10.72 -11.79
N LEU A 124 -12.03 -9.98 -10.82
CA LEU A 124 -12.82 -9.35 -9.77
C LEU A 124 -13.76 -8.27 -10.32
N ASN A 125 -13.32 -7.41 -11.23
CA ASN A 125 -14.17 -6.41 -11.87
C ASN A 125 -15.31 -7.04 -12.67
N THR A 126 -15.04 -8.16 -13.33
CA THR A 126 -16.08 -8.96 -13.99
C THR A 126 -17.12 -9.48 -12.99
N TYR A 127 -16.66 -9.98 -11.85
CA TYR A 127 -17.55 -10.46 -10.79
C TYR A 127 -18.38 -9.33 -10.17
N ILE A 128 -17.76 -8.19 -9.83
CA ILE A 128 -18.45 -6.99 -9.29
C ILE A 128 -19.55 -6.54 -10.24
N SER A 129 -19.25 -6.45 -11.53
CA SER A 129 -20.22 -6.07 -12.56
C SER A 129 -21.40 -7.05 -12.63
N ASN A 130 -21.12 -8.35 -12.59
CA ASN A 130 -22.13 -9.40 -12.69
C ASN A 130 -23.02 -9.51 -11.44
N THR A 131 -22.52 -9.10 -10.29
CA THR A 131 -23.25 -9.17 -9.00
C THR A 131 -23.88 -7.84 -8.60
N GLY A 132 -23.70 -6.78 -9.39
CA GLY A 132 -24.32 -5.48 -9.15
C GLY A 132 -23.79 -4.75 -7.90
N GLN A 133 -22.56 -5.02 -7.49
CA GLN A 133 -21.92 -4.37 -6.32
C GLN A 133 -21.43 -2.94 -6.60
N GLY A 134 -22.02 -2.26 -7.57
CA GLY A 134 -21.81 -0.87 -7.91
C GLY A 134 -21.03 -0.67 -9.21
N PRO A 135 -21.01 0.57 -9.73
CA PRO A 135 -20.43 0.88 -11.05
C PRO A 135 -18.91 1.01 -11.02
N ALA A 136 -18.30 1.21 -9.84
CA ALA A 136 -16.88 1.47 -9.74
C ALA A 136 -16.06 0.16 -9.83
N THR A 137 -14.95 0.24 -10.53
CA THR A 137 -14.00 -0.86 -10.71
C THR A 137 -12.85 -0.75 -9.71
N VAL A 138 -12.26 -1.89 -9.37
CA VAL A 138 -11.01 -1.91 -8.59
C VAL A 138 -9.80 -1.92 -9.53
N ARG A 139 -8.67 -1.41 -9.02
CA ARG A 139 -7.38 -1.35 -9.73
C ARG A 139 -6.22 -1.36 -8.74
N LEU A 140 -4.99 -1.43 -9.22
CA LEU A 140 -3.84 -1.10 -8.38
C LEU A 140 -3.84 0.41 -8.05
N PRO A 141 -3.31 0.82 -6.89
CA PRO A 141 -3.06 2.22 -6.61
C PRO A 141 -2.00 2.78 -7.57
N SER A 142 -2.09 4.07 -7.88
CA SER A 142 -0.91 4.78 -8.35
C SER A 142 0.12 4.86 -7.22
N GLU A 143 1.39 5.06 -7.56
CA GLU A 143 2.45 5.23 -6.57
C GLU A 143 2.17 6.41 -5.65
N SER A 144 1.63 7.50 -6.19
CA SER A 144 1.25 8.68 -5.43
C SER A 144 0.04 8.47 -4.52
N GLU A 145 -0.97 7.74 -4.95
CA GLU A 145 -2.10 7.34 -4.08
C GLU A 145 -1.63 6.46 -2.93
N TRP A 146 -0.71 5.52 -3.22
CA TRP A 146 -0.15 4.64 -2.20
C TRP A 146 0.60 5.43 -1.13
N GLU A 147 1.53 6.34 -1.53
CA GLU A 147 2.32 7.14 -0.59
C GLU A 147 1.44 8.13 0.20
N TYR A 148 0.47 8.77 -0.48
CA TYR A 148 -0.50 9.67 0.17
C TYR A 148 -1.28 8.95 1.27
N ALA A 149 -1.84 7.79 0.95
CA ALA A 149 -2.59 6.97 1.90
C ALA A 149 -1.71 6.43 3.03
N CYS A 150 -0.48 6.00 2.72
CA CYS A 150 0.50 5.56 3.71
C CYS A 150 0.83 6.67 4.71
N ARG A 151 1.18 7.86 4.22
CA ARG A 151 1.54 9.01 5.06
C ARG A 151 0.40 9.49 5.93
N ALA A 152 -0.82 9.46 5.44
CA ALA A 152 -2.00 9.87 6.21
C ALA A 152 -1.80 11.26 6.88
N GLY A 153 -1.27 12.23 6.11
CA GLY A 153 -0.99 13.60 6.56
C GLY A 153 0.37 13.82 7.24
N THR A 154 1.16 12.78 7.50
CA THR A 154 2.51 12.94 8.08
C THR A 154 3.55 13.22 6.99
N GLN A 155 4.67 13.85 7.40
CA GLN A 155 5.86 14.04 6.58
C GLN A 155 7.09 13.33 7.18
N THR A 156 6.88 12.54 8.21
CA THR A 156 7.92 11.75 8.87
C THR A 156 8.32 10.54 8.03
N ARG A 157 9.44 9.92 8.38
CA ARG A 157 10.00 8.73 7.69
C ARG A 157 8.99 7.58 7.59
N PHE A 158 8.27 7.34 8.69
CA PHE A 158 7.17 6.38 8.78
C PHE A 158 5.89 7.14 9.15
N TYR A 159 4.73 6.59 8.85
CA TYR A 159 3.45 7.19 9.24
C TYR A 159 3.28 7.32 10.77
N PHE A 160 4.04 6.56 11.54
CA PHE A 160 4.05 6.59 13.01
C PHE A 160 5.19 7.42 13.60
N GLY A 161 5.95 8.16 12.80
CA GLY A 161 7.02 9.07 13.24
C GLY A 161 8.40 8.72 12.67
N ASP A 162 9.44 9.34 13.24
CA ASP A 162 10.80 9.17 12.73
C ASP A 162 11.55 7.96 13.32
N SER A 163 11.11 7.42 14.45
CA SER A 163 11.61 6.19 15.09
C SER A 163 13.12 5.97 14.97
N LEU A 164 13.93 6.69 15.76
CA LEU A 164 15.38 6.74 15.58
C LEU A 164 16.20 6.32 16.82
N SER A 165 15.59 5.59 17.76
CA SER A 165 16.30 5.20 19.00
C SER A 165 17.37 4.14 18.80
N VAL A 166 17.29 3.38 17.69
CA VAL A 166 18.24 2.32 17.32
C VAL A 166 18.62 2.39 15.84
N GLY A 167 19.46 1.49 15.37
CA GLY A 167 19.83 1.36 13.96
C GLY A 167 18.65 1.15 13.01
N ASP A 168 18.88 1.29 11.73
CA ASP A 168 17.85 1.20 10.68
C ASP A 168 17.79 -0.16 9.99
N GLU A 169 18.54 -1.13 10.50
CA GLU A 169 18.57 -2.50 9.99
C GLU A 169 17.50 -3.36 10.67
N CYS A 170 17.93 -4.42 11.36
CA CYS A 170 17.01 -5.36 12.01
C CYS A 170 16.91 -5.15 13.54
N GLU A 171 17.44 -4.06 14.08
CA GLU A 171 17.26 -3.76 15.50
C GLU A 171 15.84 -3.31 15.80
N ASP A 172 15.29 -3.81 16.90
CA ASP A 172 13.97 -3.43 17.38
C ASP A 172 14.05 -2.56 18.63
N ASP A 173 13.38 -1.42 18.59
CA ASP A 173 13.23 -0.50 19.72
C ASP A 173 11.90 -0.65 20.46
N GLY A 174 11.11 -1.67 20.10
CA GLY A 174 9.77 -1.88 20.63
C GLY A 174 8.70 -0.94 20.04
N THR A 175 9.09 0.19 19.43
CA THR A 175 8.17 1.08 18.75
C THR A 175 7.84 0.54 17.36
N ARG A 176 8.86 0.21 16.55
CA ARG A 176 8.68 -0.32 15.20
C ARG A 176 7.84 -1.59 15.19
N SER A 177 8.11 -2.50 16.14
CA SER A 177 7.36 -3.74 16.29
C SER A 177 5.87 -3.56 16.56
N GLN A 178 5.42 -2.38 16.98
CA GLN A 178 3.99 -2.09 17.12
C GLN A 178 3.32 -1.80 15.78
N TYR A 179 4.06 -1.27 14.80
CA TYR A 179 3.52 -0.72 13.57
C TYR A 179 3.89 -1.49 12.31
N MET A 180 4.98 -2.27 12.30
CA MET A 180 5.44 -2.95 11.09
C MET A 180 6.01 -4.33 11.34
N TRP A 181 5.93 -5.18 10.29
CA TRP A 181 6.64 -6.44 10.18
C TRP A 181 7.86 -6.25 9.28
N TYR A 182 9.06 -6.45 9.81
CA TYR A 182 10.34 -6.27 9.13
C TYR A 182 11.36 -7.30 9.65
N CYS A 183 12.59 -7.31 9.16
CA CYS A 183 13.59 -8.30 9.56
C CYS A 183 13.85 -8.38 11.08
N GLY A 184 13.62 -7.28 11.82
CA GLY A 184 13.84 -7.23 13.27
C GLY A 184 12.83 -8.02 14.10
N ASN A 185 11.68 -8.36 13.53
CA ASN A 185 10.64 -9.13 14.22
C ASN A 185 10.02 -10.24 13.35
N ASN A 186 10.77 -10.71 12.34
CA ASN A 186 10.30 -11.73 11.40
C ASN A 186 10.53 -13.17 11.94
N ASP A 187 9.90 -13.47 13.06
CA ASP A 187 9.86 -14.81 13.67
C ASP A 187 8.38 -15.18 13.94
N PRO A 188 7.88 -16.33 13.43
CA PRO A 188 8.51 -17.24 12.46
C PRO A 188 8.78 -16.55 11.11
N TYR A 189 9.80 -17.00 10.38
CA TYR A 189 10.20 -16.41 9.10
C TYR A 189 9.09 -16.47 8.07
N GLY A 190 8.81 -15.35 7.40
CA GLY A 190 7.78 -15.23 6.38
C GLY A 190 6.77 -14.10 6.64
N SER A 191 5.80 -13.93 5.72
CA SER A 191 4.70 -12.98 5.89
C SER A 191 3.86 -13.30 7.13
N LYS A 192 3.10 -12.33 7.60
CA LYS A 192 2.25 -12.45 8.79
C LYS A 192 0.79 -12.21 8.41
N PRO A 193 -0.18 -12.70 9.21
CA PRO A 193 -1.57 -12.34 9.04
C PRO A 193 -1.74 -10.82 8.98
N VAL A 194 -2.54 -10.35 8.02
CA VAL A 194 -2.80 -8.92 7.84
C VAL A 194 -3.46 -8.32 9.09
N GLY A 195 -3.22 -7.04 9.33
CA GLY A 195 -3.82 -6.32 10.45
C GLY A 195 -3.21 -6.64 11.82
N GLY A 196 -2.10 -7.39 11.87
CA GLY A 196 -1.42 -7.74 13.11
C GLY A 196 -0.68 -6.59 13.80
N LYS A 197 -0.57 -5.44 13.15
CA LYS A 197 0.11 -4.24 13.63
C LYS A 197 -0.85 -3.05 13.70
N LEU A 198 -0.45 -1.99 14.43
CA LEU A 198 -1.23 -0.77 14.53
C LEU A 198 -1.35 -0.09 13.16
N PRO A 199 -2.57 0.35 12.78
CA PRO A 199 -2.79 1.02 11.50
C PRO A 199 -2.30 2.47 11.52
N ASN A 200 -2.31 3.09 10.34
CA ASN A 200 -2.20 4.54 10.22
C ASN A 200 -3.54 5.24 10.56
N ALA A 201 -3.59 6.58 10.46
CA ALA A 201 -4.76 7.37 10.88
C ALA A 201 -6.07 6.98 10.17
N PRO A 202 -6.12 6.69 8.85
CA PRO A 202 -7.31 6.19 8.19
C PRO A 202 -7.72 4.78 8.58
N GLY A 203 -6.86 4.01 9.22
CA GLY A 203 -7.12 2.61 9.57
C GLY A 203 -6.56 1.61 8.57
N LEU A 204 -5.62 2.03 7.71
CA LEU A 204 -4.89 1.13 6.82
C LEU A 204 -3.78 0.43 7.59
N HIS A 205 -3.74 -0.90 7.47
CA HIS A 205 -2.73 -1.74 8.12
C HIS A 205 -1.61 -2.11 7.16
N ASP A 206 -0.48 -2.48 7.74
CA ASP A 206 0.68 -3.05 7.05
C ASP A 206 1.27 -2.14 5.94
N MET A 207 1.02 -0.81 6.04
CA MET A 207 1.60 0.19 5.14
C MET A 207 3.12 0.35 5.30
N SER A 208 3.72 -0.30 6.29
CA SER A 208 5.17 -0.42 6.51
C SER A 208 5.47 -1.88 6.82
N GLY A 209 6.20 -2.56 5.94
CA GLY A 209 6.58 -3.97 6.10
C GLY A 209 5.50 -4.96 5.66
N ASN A 210 5.56 -6.19 6.14
CA ASN A 210 4.84 -7.38 5.73
C ASN A 210 5.15 -7.75 4.27
N LEU A 211 4.51 -7.16 3.27
CA LEU A 211 4.86 -7.32 1.85
C LEU A 211 5.11 -5.98 1.16
N LEU A 212 5.99 -5.98 0.17
CA LEU A 212 6.01 -4.96 -0.88
C LEU A 212 4.72 -5.06 -1.69
N GLU A 213 4.17 -3.91 -2.07
CA GLU A 213 2.90 -3.83 -2.75
C GLU A 213 3.05 -3.23 -4.14
N TRP A 214 2.56 -3.93 -5.16
CA TRP A 214 2.54 -3.45 -6.52
C TRP A 214 1.73 -2.17 -6.66
N CYS A 215 2.30 -1.20 -7.40
CA CYS A 215 1.59 -0.03 -7.92
C CYS A 215 1.37 -0.15 -9.44
N GLU A 216 0.51 0.70 -9.99
CA GLU A 216 0.22 0.72 -11.43
C GLU A 216 1.37 1.33 -12.25
N ASP A 217 2.21 2.15 -11.62
CA ASP A 217 3.25 2.96 -12.24
C ASP A 217 4.38 2.14 -12.85
N ASP A 218 4.91 2.63 -13.96
CA ASP A 218 6.21 2.22 -14.48
C ASP A 218 7.33 2.80 -13.60
N TRP A 219 8.44 2.08 -13.53
CA TRP A 219 9.59 2.53 -12.74
C TRP A 219 10.35 3.66 -13.41
N HIS A 220 10.54 4.73 -12.65
CA HIS A 220 11.43 5.86 -13.00
C HIS A 220 12.41 6.09 -11.85
N GLY A 221 13.69 6.23 -12.20
CA GLY A 221 14.78 6.43 -11.22
C GLY A 221 14.82 7.85 -10.60
N SER A 222 13.80 8.66 -10.82
CA SER A 222 13.67 10.02 -10.29
C SER A 222 12.22 10.48 -10.46
N TYR A 223 11.75 11.37 -9.60
CA TYR A 223 10.45 12.04 -9.77
C TYR A 223 10.48 13.26 -10.71
N THR A 224 11.59 13.51 -11.39
CA THR A 224 11.65 14.61 -12.37
C THR A 224 10.71 14.33 -13.53
N GLY A 225 9.64 15.13 -13.64
CA GLY A 225 8.58 14.95 -14.65
C GLY A 225 7.43 14.05 -14.22
N ALA A 226 7.40 13.59 -12.96
CA ALA A 226 6.31 12.79 -12.43
C ALA A 226 4.96 13.53 -12.46
N PRO A 227 3.83 12.83 -12.65
CA PRO A 227 2.52 13.42 -12.51
C PRO A 227 2.32 14.01 -11.11
N SER A 228 1.65 15.15 -11.03
CA SER A 228 1.37 15.83 -9.76
C SER A 228 -0.13 15.83 -9.38
N ASN A 229 -0.92 14.99 -10.05
CA ASN A 229 -2.39 14.95 -9.94
C ASN A 229 -2.93 13.60 -9.43
N GLY A 230 -2.09 12.76 -8.85
CA GLY A 230 -2.52 11.44 -8.35
C GLY A 230 -2.58 10.34 -9.41
N SER A 231 -2.44 10.64 -10.70
CA SER A 231 -2.44 9.61 -11.74
C SER A 231 -1.18 8.77 -11.75
N ALA A 232 -1.31 7.50 -12.13
CA ALA A 232 -0.14 6.63 -12.33
C ALA A 232 0.76 7.14 -13.46
N TRP A 233 2.07 7.03 -13.26
CA TRP A 233 3.08 7.41 -14.26
C TRP A 233 3.35 6.24 -15.20
N ILE A 234 2.72 6.29 -16.35
CA ILE A 234 2.72 5.21 -17.35
C ILE A 234 3.37 5.68 -18.63
N ASP A 235 4.41 4.97 -19.07
CA ASP A 235 5.07 5.21 -20.34
C ASP A 235 4.32 4.61 -21.54
N ALA A 236 4.59 5.11 -22.72
CA ALA A 236 4.08 4.54 -23.97
C ALA A 236 5.21 4.37 -25.00
N PRO A 237 5.76 3.15 -25.23
CA PRO A 237 5.34 1.86 -24.62
C PRO A 237 5.70 1.80 -23.13
N ARG A 238 5.00 0.90 -22.41
CA ARG A 238 5.25 0.69 -20.96
C ARG A 238 6.70 0.36 -20.67
N GLY A 239 7.23 0.93 -19.57
CA GLY A 239 8.56 0.63 -19.04
C GLY A 239 8.71 -0.84 -18.61
N SER A 240 9.96 -1.27 -18.47
CA SER A 240 10.28 -2.68 -18.17
C SER A 240 10.05 -3.07 -16.71
N GLY A 241 10.07 -2.11 -15.78
CA GLY A 241 9.83 -2.34 -14.34
C GLY A 241 8.51 -1.73 -13.87
N ARG A 242 7.95 -2.28 -12.78
CA ARG A 242 6.77 -1.73 -12.07
C ARG A 242 7.18 -1.33 -10.66
N VAL A 243 6.60 -0.24 -10.20
CA VAL A 243 6.85 0.26 -8.85
C VAL A 243 6.25 -0.68 -7.82
N SER A 244 6.97 -0.88 -6.71
CA SER A 244 6.49 -1.51 -5.49
C SER A 244 6.82 -0.66 -4.27
N ARG A 245 5.98 -0.71 -3.23
CA ARG A 245 6.03 0.18 -2.08
C ARG A 245 5.86 -0.58 -0.77
N GLY A 246 6.22 0.04 0.37
CA GLY A 246 5.94 -0.45 1.71
C GLY A 246 7.07 -1.21 2.38
N GLY A 247 7.99 -1.78 1.64
CA GLY A 247 8.98 -2.72 2.19
C GLY A 247 8.36 -4.07 2.53
N SER A 248 9.09 -4.96 3.16
CA SER A 248 8.58 -6.29 3.52
C SER A 248 9.12 -6.80 4.84
N CYS A 249 8.56 -7.90 5.34
CA CYS A 249 9.06 -8.59 6.53
C CYS A 249 10.50 -9.11 6.39
N TYR A 250 11.06 -9.12 5.20
CA TYR A 250 12.46 -9.52 4.93
C TYR A 250 13.43 -8.34 4.91
N TYR A 251 12.92 -7.11 4.88
CA TYR A 251 13.72 -5.92 4.64
C TYR A 251 14.13 -5.23 5.93
N PHE A 252 15.20 -4.45 5.86
CA PHE A 252 15.63 -3.54 6.92
C PHE A 252 14.55 -2.48 7.17
N ALA A 253 14.48 -1.98 8.39
CA ALA A 253 13.52 -0.94 8.77
C ALA A 253 13.56 0.27 7.84
N GLN A 254 14.75 0.70 7.40
CA GLN A 254 14.90 1.83 6.47
C GLN A 254 14.19 1.62 5.12
N ASN A 255 13.97 0.39 4.69
CA ASN A 255 13.28 0.07 3.45
C ASN A 255 11.75 0.02 3.60
N CYS A 256 11.24 0.14 4.84
CA CYS A 256 9.82 0.20 5.14
C CYS A 256 9.31 1.63 5.39
N ARG A 257 10.09 2.67 5.03
CA ARG A 257 9.72 4.09 5.14
C ARG A 257 8.61 4.45 4.16
N SER A 258 7.83 5.47 4.48
CA SER A 258 6.74 5.93 3.61
C SER A 258 7.21 6.33 2.21
N ALA A 259 8.42 6.91 2.07
CA ALA A 259 9.00 7.30 0.78
C ALA A 259 9.81 6.19 0.10
N SER A 260 10.09 5.07 0.79
CA SER A 260 10.87 3.99 0.20
C SER A 260 10.16 3.37 -0.98
N ARG A 261 10.88 3.16 -2.07
CA ARG A 261 10.38 2.60 -3.34
C ARG A 261 11.32 1.52 -3.82
N ASP A 262 10.75 0.56 -4.50
CA ASP A 262 11.48 -0.52 -5.17
C ASP A 262 10.81 -0.82 -6.52
N PHE A 263 11.41 -1.68 -7.32
CA PHE A 263 10.81 -2.09 -8.59
C PHE A 263 11.16 -3.54 -8.93
N PHE A 264 10.27 -4.17 -9.66
CA PHE A 264 10.47 -5.51 -10.19
C PHE A 264 9.93 -5.63 -11.61
N TRP A 265 10.32 -6.72 -12.28
CA TRP A 265 9.78 -7.06 -13.60
C TRP A 265 8.32 -7.49 -13.46
N PRO A 266 7.42 -7.09 -14.39
CA PRO A 266 5.98 -7.33 -14.27
C PRO A 266 5.59 -8.82 -14.25
N ASP A 267 6.39 -9.70 -14.82
CA ASP A 267 6.21 -11.16 -14.84
C ASP A 267 6.90 -11.89 -13.67
N GLY A 268 7.72 -11.17 -12.90
CA GLY A 268 8.47 -11.72 -11.77
C GLY A 268 7.57 -12.02 -10.56
N ARG A 269 7.82 -13.15 -9.87
CA ARG A 269 7.14 -13.54 -8.63
C ARG A 269 8.15 -13.66 -7.51
N TYR A 270 7.85 -13.03 -6.37
CA TYR A 270 8.76 -12.93 -5.22
C TYR A 270 8.02 -13.19 -3.91
N ASP A 271 8.65 -13.87 -2.96
CA ASP A 271 8.04 -14.23 -1.66
C ASP A 271 7.67 -13.02 -0.79
N GLY A 272 8.29 -11.88 -1.05
CA GLY A 272 8.05 -10.65 -0.29
C GLY A 272 7.17 -9.63 -1.02
N VAL A 273 6.46 -10.01 -2.10
CA VAL A 273 5.68 -9.08 -2.94
C VAL A 273 4.25 -9.55 -3.11
N GLY A 274 3.32 -8.66 -2.82
CA GLY A 274 1.89 -8.80 -3.01
C GLY A 274 1.28 -7.48 -3.51
N PHE A 275 0.05 -7.18 -3.13
CA PHE A 275 -0.63 -5.96 -3.57
C PHE A 275 -1.85 -5.64 -2.71
N ARG A 276 -2.28 -4.39 -2.73
CA ARG A 276 -3.61 -3.96 -2.30
C ARG A 276 -4.35 -3.26 -3.42
N LEU A 277 -5.66 -3.12 -3.26
CA LEU A 277 -6.54 -2.55 -4.28
C LEU A 277 -6.97 -1.14 -3.92
N VAL A 278 -7.32 -0.36 -4.93
CA VAL A 278 -8.08 0.89 -4.82
C VAL A 278 -9.33 0.83 -5.70
N ARG A 279 -10.32 1.64 -5.32
CA ARG A 279 -11.59 1.79 -6.03
C ARG A 279 -11.95 3.26 -6.16
#